data_8c2320cf5457dc642e3004c828ecc11b
#
_entry.id   8c2320cf5457dc642e3004c828ecc11b
#
_cell.length_a   1.000
_cell.length_b   1.000
_cell.length_c   1.000
_cell.angle_alpha   90.00
_cell.angle_beta   90.00
_cell.angle_gamma   90.00
#
_symmetry.space_group_name_H-M   'P 1'
#
loop_
_entity.id
_entity.type
_entity.pdbx_description
1 polymer ?
#
loop_
_entity_poly.entity_id
_entity_poly.type
_entity_poly.pdbx_seq_one_letter_code
_entity_poly.pdbx_strand_id
1 'polypeptide(L)'
;APLGTALTPEQIALLWKLHDEPVLCFDGDAAGQRAQTRALERILPLLEPGRSVRLAVLPEGKDPDDLIAASGPEGFRKLIGTARSLVDSLWEQTQAKFDIRQPEARAKFWQAVRGHVRSIGNNQVRSAYGDEIESRIATMRNQIRGISSMLAPRRASRPQTGLINRHRAVVILLLAHPSLVSANFEALLLLDSGDQTLESLKKALIDAVIRDPDLDAAAINYH
;
A
#
# COMPACT_ATOMS: atom_id res chain seq x y z
N ALA A 1 12.15 38.53 6.87
CA ALA A 1 11.18 37.99 5.92
C ALA A 1 11.63 38.38 4.52
N PRO A 2 11.50 37.50 3.51
CA PRO A 2 11.80 37.88 2.14
C PRO A 2 10.78 38.94 1.69
N LEU A 3 11.28 40.12 1.38
CA LEU A 3 10.53 41.19 0.76
C LEU A 3 10.31 40.79 -0.71
N GLY A 4 9.19 40.16 -1.02
CA GLY A 4 8.86 39.74 -2.37
C GLY A 4 8.67 38.21 -2.51
N THR A 5 8.30 37.78 -3.65
CA THR A 5 7.48 36.60 -3.92
C THR A 5 8.21 35.25 -3.94
N ALA A 6 9.51 35.16 -3.69
CA ALA A 6 10.21 33.90 -3.90
C ALA A 6 11.39 33.70 -2.96
N LEU A 7 11.33 32.65 -2.17
CA LEU A 7 12.46 32.11 -1.42
C LEU A 7 13.60 31.73 -2.38
N THR A 8 14.80 32.36 -2.24
CA THR A 8 15.95 32.05 -3.10
C THR A 8 16.86 31.00 -2.48
N PRO A 9 17.71 30.31 -3.27
CA PRO A 9 18.70 29.35 -2.73
C PRO A 9 19.63 29.98 -1.69
N GLU A 10 20.03 31.23 -1.87
CA GLU A 10 20.89 31.97 -0.95
C GLU A 10 20.17 32.21 0.40
N GLN A 11 18.90 32.54 0.36
CA GLN A 11 18.06 32.71 1.55
C GLN A 11 17.90 31.39 2.31
N ILE A 12 17.68 30.29 1.59
CA ILE A 12 17.62 28.94 2.18
C ILE A 12 18.95 28.60 2.86
N ALA A 13 20.07 28.82 2.18
CA ALA A 13 21.40 28.59 2.75
C ALA A 13 21.67 29.46 3.99
N LEU A 14 21.16 30.69 4.00
CA LEU A 14 21.27 31.58 5.17
C LEU A 14 20.42 31.07 6.35
N LEU A 15 19.22 30.59 6.10
CA LEU A 15 18.36 29.98 7.13
C LEU A 15 19.04 28.78 7.77
N TRP A 16 19.67 27.91 6.98
CA TRP A 16 20.40 26.74 7.47
C TRP A 16 21.72 27.09 8.24
N LYS A 17 22.21 28.32 8.15
CA LYS A 17 23.28 28.78 9.06
C LYS A 17 22.76 29.11 10.47
N LEU A 18 21.45 29.38 10.59
CA LEU A 18 20.83 29.73 11.86
C LEU A 18 20.21 28.50 12.55
N HIS A 19 19.64 27.59 11.76
CA HIS A 19 18.95 26.36 12.25
C HIS A 19 18.91 25.29 11.17
N ASP A 20 19.19 24.05 11.55
CA ASP A 20 19.21 22.92 10.59
C ASP A 20 17.83 22.60 10.01
N GLU A 21 16.77 22.90 10.73
CA GLU A 21 15.38 22.69 10.32
C GLU A 21 14.51 23.93 10.61
N PRO A 22 14.69 25.05 9.85
CA PRO A 22 13.88 26.25 10.03
C PRO A 22 12.42 26.01 9.65
N VAL A 23 11.50 26.74 10.31
CA VAL A 23 10.07 26.73 9.99
C VAL A 23 9.76 27.86 9.00
N LEU A 24 9.18 27.49 7.85
CA LEU A 24 8.68 28.42 6.85
C LEU A 24 7.19 28.58 7.01
N CYS A 25 6.70 29.81 7.23
CA CYS A 25 5.29 30.13 7.33
C CYS A 25 4.77 30.69 6.01
N PHE A 26 3.62 30.17 5.57
CA PHE A 26 2.93 30.60 4.35
C PHE A 26 1.50 31.00 4.67
N ASP A 27 0.97 31.98 3.94
CA ASP A 27 -0.42 32.36 4.04
C ASP A 27 -1.36 31.21 3.64
N GLY A 28 -2.55 31.15 4.26
CA GLY A 28 -3.51 30.09 4.02
C GLY A 28 -4.32 30.25 2.72
N ASP A 29 -4.03 31.27 1.91
CA ASP A 29 -4.70 31.56 0.66
C ASP A 29 -4.07 30.85 -0.55
N ALA A 30 -4.69 31.02 -1.73
CA ALA A 30 -4.19 30.43 -2.96
C ALA A 30 -2.80 30.97 -3.40
N ALA A 31 -2.44 32.20 -2.97
CA ALA A 31 -1.12 32.76 -3.26
C ALA A 31 -0.06 32.11 -2.38
N GLY A 32 -0.34 31.94 -1.08
CA GLY A 32 0.53 31.23 -0.15
C GLY A 32 0.73 29.78 -0.53
N GLN A 33 -0.31 29.06 -1.00
CA GLN A 33 -0.19 27.70 -1.52
C GLN A 33 0.75 27.62 -2.74
N ARG A 34 0.65 28.59 -3.67
CA ARG A 34 1.59 28.67 -4.81
C ARG A 34 3.01 28.99 -4.35
N ALA A 35 3.16 29.88 -3.36
CA ALA A 35 4.45 30.20 -2.78
C ALA A 35 5.10 28.98 -2.11
N GLN A 36 4.33 28.23 -1.35
CA GLN A 36 4.74 26.99 -0.71
C GLN A 36 5.21 25.95 -1.75
N THR A 37 4.46 25.75 -2.85
CA THR A 37 4.86 24.83 -3.93
C THR A 37 6.19 25.24 -4.55
N ARG A 38 6.38 26.54 -4.85
CA ARG A 38 7.65 27.04 -5.40
C ARG A 38 8.81 26.89 -4.39
N ALA A 39 8.54 27.09 -3.09
CA ALA A 39 9.53 26.88 -2.06
C ALA A 39 10.00 25.43 -2.02
N LEU A 40 9.08 24.47 -2.04
CA LEU A 40 9.40 23.04 -2.12
C LEU A 40 10.29 22.71 -3.32
N GLU A 41 9.92 23.16 -4.52
CA GLU A 41 10.68 22.93 -5.75
C GLU A 41 12.12 23.47 -5.68
N ARG A 42 12.32 24.57 -4.94
CA ARG A 42 13.65 25.18 -4.76
C ARG A 42 14.47 24.55 -3.64
N ILE A 43 13.83 24.06 -2.59
CA ILE A 43 14.51 23.45 -1.44
C ILE A 43 15.02 22.05 -1.79
N LEU A 44 14.21 21.25 -2.48
CA LEU A 44 14.52 19.84 -2.79
C LEU A 44 15.93 19.63 -3.39
N PRO A 45 16.38 20.40 -4.40
CA PRO A 45 17.71 20.24 -4.97
C PRO A 45 18.85 20.58 -3.99
N LEU A 46 18.57 21.37 -2.96
CA LEU A 46 19.56 21.91 -2.01
C LEU A 46 19.65 21.07 -0.73
N LEU A 47 18.82 20.05 -0.58
CA LEU A 47 18.83 19.22 0.64
C LEU A 47 20.15 18.50 0.82
N GLU A 48 20.66 18.56 2.04
CA GLU A 48 21.85 17.86 2.50
C GLU A 48 21.56 17.04 3.77
N PRO A 49 22.36 16.02 4.09
CA PRO A 49 22.19 15.29 5.35
C PRO A 49 22.17 16.21 6.56
N GLY A 50 21.16 16.06 7.42
CA GLY A 50 20.96 16.89 8.61
C GLY A 50 20.26 18.24 8.35
N ARG A 51 19.99 18.62 7.10
CA ARG A 51 19.28 19.85 6.75
C ARG A 51 17.92 19.58 6.16
N SER A 52 16.91 20.24 6.71
CA SER A 52 15.52 20.16 6.25
C SER A 52 14.83 21.52 6.45
N VAL A 53 13.54 21.55 6.22
CA VAL A 53 12.63 22.64 6.64
C VAL A 53 11.31 22.03 7.11
N ARG A 54 10.62 22.80 7.96
CA ARG A 54 9.23 22.51 8.29
C ARG A 54 8.34 23.60 7.71
N LEU A 55 7.13 23.25 7.35
CA LEU A 55 6.18 24.20 6.75
C LEU A 55 4.97 24.35 7.65
N ALA A 56 4.64 25.61 7.96
CA ALA A 56 3.42 26.00 8.66
C ALA A 56 2.55 26.81 7.69
N VAL A 57 1.26 26.56 7.71
CA VAL A 57 0.27 27.30 6.91
C VAL A 57 -0.63 28.05 7.87
N LEU A 58 -0.73 29.33 7.69
CA LEU A 58 -1.63 30.21 8.45
C LEU A 58 -3.10 29.87 8.14
N PRO A 59 -4.03 30.13 9.05
CA PRO A 59 -5.45 30.06 8.77
C PRO A 59 -5.81 30.97 7.59
N GLU A 60 -6.81 30.59 6.82
CA GLU A 60 -7.26 31.34 5.63
C GLU A 60 -7.61 32.80 5.99
N GLY A 61 -7.09 33.74 5.20
CA GLY A 61 -7.33 35.17 5.37
C GLY A 61 -6.61 35.81 6.56
N LYS A 62 -5.65 35.13 7.18
CA LYS A 62 -4.83 35.69 8.27
C LYS A 62 -3.36 35.77 7.87
N ASP A 63 -2.75 36.90 8.21
CA ASP A 63 -1.31 37.05 8.22
C ASP A 63 -0.70 36.75 9.62
N PRO A 64 0.62 36.69 9.78
CA PRO A 64 1.24 36.46 11.09
C PRO A 64 0.85 37.52 12.16
N ASP A 65 0.68 38.77 11.76
CA ASP A 65 0.35 39.86 12.67
C ASP A 65 -1.13 39.73 13.13
N ASP A 66 -2.04 39.36 12.22
CA ASP A 66 -3.44 39.07 12.53
C ASP A 66 -3.54 37.88 13.51
N LEU A 67 -2.75 36.84 13.31
CA LEU A 67 -2.75 35.69 14.20
C LEU A 67 -2.26 36.06 15.60
N ILE A 68 -1.20 36.86 15.69
CA ILE A 68 -0.65 37.32 16.97
C ILE A 68 -1.65 38.25 17.65
N ALA A 69 -2.29 39.16 16.92
CA ALA A 69 -3.29 40.05 17.46
C ALA A 69 -4.54 39.29 17.99
N ALA A 70 -4.96 38.24 17.29
CA ALA A 70 -6.16 37.48 17.66
C ALA A 70 -5.92 36.44 18.76
N SER A 71 -4.74 35.81 18.81
CA SER A 71 -4.46 34.63 19.66
C SER A 71 -3.23 34.79 20.53
N GLY A 72 -2.58 35.96 20.49
CA GLY A 72 -1.35 36.25 21.20
C GLY A 72 -0.15 35.44 20.71
N PRO A 73 1.02 35.62 21.34
CA PRO A 73 2.24 34.88 20.99
C PRO A 73 2.10 33.35 21.11
N GLU A 74 1.22 32.89 22.01
CA GLU A 74 0.97 31.44 22.22
C GLU A 74 0.24 30.81 21.02
N GLY A 75 -0.67 31.53 20.36
CA GLY A 75 -1.31 31.10 19.14
C GLY A 75 -0.30 30.85 18.02
N PHE A 76 0.68 31.74 17.89
CA PHE A 76 1.75 31.61 16.90
C PHE A 76 2.72 30.47 17.26
N ARG A 77 3.10 30.31 18.55
CA ARG A 77 3.91 29.15 18.99
C ARG A 77 3.23 27.84 18.71
N LYS A 78 1.92 27.75 18.95
CA LYS A 78 1.12 26.55 18.63
C LYS A 78 1.15 26.26 17.13
N LEU A 79 0.98 27.27 16.27
CA LEU A 79 1.11 27.11 14.82
C LEU A 79 2.46 26.55 14.41
N ILE A 80 3.56 27.13 14.91
CA ILE A 80 4.93 26.64 14.65
C ILE A 80 5.09 25.20 15.14
N GLY A 81 4.52 24.86 16.30
CA GLY A 81 4.55 23.50 16.85
C GLY A 81 3.84 22.46 15.97
N THR A 82 2.84 22.88 15.18
CA THR A 82 2.12 22.02 14.23
C THR A 82 2.71 22.03 12.83
N ALA A 83 3.84 22.71 12.61
CA ALA A 83 4.52 22.74 11.32
C ALA A 83 4.85 21.34 10.83
N ARG A 84 4.53 21.05 9.58
CA ARG A 84 4.70 19.74 8.95
C ARG A 84 6.12 19.55 8.42
N SER A 85 6.56 18.32 8.38
CA SER A 85 7.82 17.99 7.73
C SER A 85 7.79 18.29 6.22
N LEU A 86 8.97 18.44 5.63
CA LEU A 86 9.08 18.66 4.19
C LEU A 86 8.46 17.52 3.37
N VAL A 87 8.68 16.27 3.77
CA VAL A 87 8.14 15.09 3.08
C VAL A 87 6.62 15.00 3.19
N ASP A 88 6.03 15.37 4.34
CA ASP A 88 4.57 15.40 4.53
C ASP A 88 3.96 16.47 3.65
N SER A 89 4.53 17.66 3.65
CA SER A 89 4.08 18.79 2.83
C SER A 89 4.18 18.50 1.34
N LEU A 90 5.25 17.83 0.91
CA LEU A 90 5.43 17.38 -0.47
C LEU A 90 4.35 16.39 -0.89
N TRP A 91 4.10 15.39 -0.04
CA TRP A 91 3.08 14.37 -0.28
C TRP A 91 1.69 14.99 -0.41
N GLU A 92 1.26 15.76 0.58
CA GLU A 92 -0.08 16.36 0.61
C GLU A 92 -0.32 17.33 -0.53
N GLN A 93 0.62 18.24 -0.82
CA GLN A 93 0.49 19.18 -1.92
C GLN A 93 0.45 18.48 -3.28
N THR A 94 1.21 17.41 -3.43
CA THR A 94 1.17 16.64 -4.67
C THR A 94 -0.14 15.89 -4.77
N GLN A 95 -0.60 15.27 -3.69
CA GLN A 95 -1.85 14.52 -3.65
C GLN A 95 -3.07 15.40 -3.96
N ALA A 96 -3.10 16.64 -3.44
CA ALA A 96 -4.21 17.58 -3.66
C ALA A 96 -4.46 17.91 -5.15
N LYS A 97 -3.49 17.69 -6.02
CA LYS A 97 -3.58 17.95 -7.46
C LYS A 97 -4.25 16.81 -8.24
N PHE A 98 -4.51 15.66 -7.61
CA PHE A 98 -4.99 14.46 -8.31
C PHE A 98 -6.18 13.83 -7.60
N ASP A 99 -7.18 13.38 -8.34
CA ASP A 99 -8.23 12.51 -7.80
C ASP A 99 -7.70 11.05 -7.73
N ILE A 100 -7.09 10.73 -6.61
CA ILE A 100 -6.45 9.41 -6.39
C ILE A 100 -7.42 8.22 -6.41
N ARG A 101 -8.74 8.46 -6.46
CA ARG A 101 -9.75 7.41 -6.63
C ARG A 101 -9.66 6.80 -8.03
N GLN A 102 -9.30 7.60 -9.02
CA GLN A 102 -9.11 7.15 -10.40
C GLN A 102 -7.71 6.53 -10.58
N PRO A 103 -7.60 5.31 -11.13
CA PRO A 103 -6.32 4.62 -11.30
C PRO A 103 -5.29 5.43 -12.10
N GLU A 104 -5.72 6.11 -13.16
CA GLU A 104 -4.87 6.91 -14.04
C GLU A 104 -4.34 8.16 -13.31
N ALA A 105 -5.19 8.85 -12.56
CA ALA A 105 -4.80 10.01 -11.76
C ALA A 105 -3.85 9.59 -10.63
N ARG A 106 -4.10 8.44 -10.02
CA ARG A 106 -3.23 7.86 -9.01
C ARG A 106 -1.84 7.50 -9.57
N ALA A 107 -1.79 6.95 -10.80
CA ALA A 107 -0.52 6.69 -11.46
C ALA A 107 0.27 7.98 -11.74
N LYS A 108 -0.41 9.05 -12.18
CA LYS A 108 0.19 10.38 -12.35
C LYS A 108 0.67 10.96 -11.03
N PHE A 109 -0.10 10.83 -9.95
CA PHE A 109 0.33 11.23 -8.61
C PHE A 109 1.64 10.54 -8.19
N TRP A 110 1.73 9.22 -8.33
CA TRP A 110 2.97 8.49 -7.99
C TRP A 110 4.15 8.92 -8.85
N GLN A 111 3.91 9.17 -10.14
CA GLN A 111 4.95 9.69 -11.04
C GLN A 111 5.43 11.08 -10.61
N ALA A 112 4.51 11.97 -10.23
CA ALA A 112 4.82 13.33 -9.78
C ALA A 112 5.64 13.32 -8.48
N VAL A 113 5.24 12.54 -7.48
CA VAL A 113 5.96 12.44 -6.21
C VAL A 113 7.38 11.90 -6.43
N ARG A 114 7.55 10.85 -7.24
CA ARG A 114 8.88 10.34 -7.60
C ARG A 114 9.69 11.36 -8.40
N GLY A 115 9.04 12.21 -9.20
CA GLY A 115 9.66 13.31 -9.90
C GLY A 115 10.31 14.30 -8.94
N HIS A 116 9.60 14.68 -7.89
CA HIS A 116 10.15 15.53 -6.83
C HIS A 116 11.33 14.88 -6.10
N VAL A 117 11.25 13.60 -5.77
CA VAL A 117 12.38 12.88 -5.15
C VAL A 117 13.63 12.91 -6.05
N ARG A 118 13.46 12.73 -7.36
CA ARG A 118 14.59 12.78 -8.31
C ARG A 118 15.26 14.15 -8.39
N SER A 119 14.57 15.23 -8.04
CA SER A 119 15.15 16.58 -8.01
C SER A 119 16.07 16.82 -6.83
N ILE A 120 16.08 15.95 -5.82
CA ILE A 120 17.00 16.04 -4.68
C ILE A 120 18.44 15.82 -5.16
N GLY A 121 19.31 16.81 -4.90
CA GLY A 121 20.69 16.79 -5.38
C GLY A 121 21.55 15.74 -4.69
N ASN A 122 21.50 15.67 -3.37
CA ASN A 122 22.28 14.73 -2.58
C ASN A 122 21.76 13.30 -2.69
N ASN A 123 22.62 12.35 -3.05
CA ASN A 123 22.24 10.95 -3.28
C ASN A 123 21.71 10.24 -2.03
N GLN A 124 22.30 10.50 -0.86
CA GLN A 124 21.88 9.85 0.40
C GLN A 124 20.49 10.34 0.83
N VAL A 125 20.26 11.66 0.77
CA VAL A 125 18.96 12.26 1.06
C VAL A 125 17.91 11.76 0.05
N ARG A 126 18.27 11.74 -1.24
CA ARG A 126 17.37 11.23 -2.29
C ARG A 126 16.96 9.78 -2.06
N SER A 127 17.90 8.91 -1.64
CA SER A 127 17.59 7.52 -1.31
C SER A 127 16.62 7.43 -0.13
N ALA A 128 16.89 8.13 0.96
CA ALA A 128 16.05 8.14 2.15
C ALA A 128 14.63 8.66 1.85
N TYR A 129 14.49 9.72 1.05
CA TYR A 129 13.20 10.20 0.58
C TYR A 129 12.51 9.17 -0.35
N GLY A 130 13.28 8.48 -1.19
CA GLY A 130 12.78 7.41 -2.04
C GLY A 130 12.14 6.29 -1.23
N ASP A 131 12.83 5.79 -0.22
CA ASP A 131 12.36 4.73 0.68
C ASP A 131 11.07 5.16 1.42
N GLU A 132 11.03 6.38 1.95
CA GLU A 132 9.85 6.93 2.62
C GLU A 132 8.66 7.04 1.67
N ILE A 133 8.86 7.57 0.46
CA ILE A 133 7.79 7.71 -0.54
C ILE A 133 7.28 6.35 -1.01
N GLU A 134 8.15 5.37 -1.27
CA GLU A 134 7.71 4.01 -1.65
C GLU A 134 6.93 3.32 -0.53
N SER A 135 7.32 3.53 0.74
CA SER A 135 6.58 3.05 1.91
C SER A 135 5.16 3.64 1.97
N ARG A 136 5.03 4.95 1.75
CA ARG A 136 3.71 5.62 1.69
C ARG A 136 2.85 5.12 0.52
N ILE A 137 3.45 4.95 -0.65
CA ILE A 137 2.75 4.38 -1.81
C ILE A 137 2.27 2.96 -1.52
N ALA A 138 3.10 2.12 -0.89
CA ALA A 138 2.73 0.76 -0.52
C ALA A 138 1.56 0.74 0.48
N THR A 139 1.62 1.59 1.51
CA THR A 139 0.54 1.76 2.50
C THR A 139 -0.77 2.19 1.83
N MET A 140 -0.72 3.20 0.96
CA MET A 140 -1.91 3.66 0.21
C MET A 140 -2.47 2.55 -0.69
N ARG A 141 -1.62 1.77 -1.38
CA ARG A 141 -2.06 0.63 -2.20
C ARG A 141 -2.80 -0.42 -1.37
N ASN A 142 -2.29 -0.73 -0.18
CA ASN A 142 -2.88 -1.70 0.72
C ASN A 142 -4.23 -1.22 1.26
N GLN A 143 -4.35 0.05 1.61
CA GLN A 143 -5.62 0.67 2.04
C GLN A 143 -6.67 0.58 0.92
N ILE A 144 -6.31 0.94 -0.31
CA ILE A 144 -7.22 0.88 -1.46
C ILE A 144 -7.66 -0.57 -1.74
N ARG A 145 -6.74 -1.54 -1.67
CA ARG A 145 -7.06 -2.97 -1.82
C ARG A 145 -7.99 -3.46 -0.70
N GLY A 146 -7.72 -3.06 0.54
CA GLY A 146 -8.56 -3.38 1.69
C GLY A 146 -9.98 -2.86 1.52
N ILE A 147 -10.16 -1.62 1.12
CA ILE A 147 -11.48 -1.03 0.83
C ILE A 147 -12.15 -1.77 -0.34
N SER A 148 -11.42 -2.06 -1.41
CA SER A 148 -11.94 -2.80 -2.57
C SER A 148 -12.37 -4.23 -2.19
N SER A 149 -11.66 -4.89 -1.28
CA SER A 149 -12.03 -6.22 -0.79
C SER A 149 -13.24 -6.20 0.15
N MET A 150 -13.47 -5.10 0.87
CA MET A 150 -14.65 -4.90 1.72
C MET A 150 -15.90 -4.55 0.90
N LEU A 151 -15.73 -3.79 -0.18
CA LEU A 151 -16.81 -3.36 -1.08
C LEU A 151 -17.09 -4.37 -2.22
N ALA A 152 -16.13 -5.24 -2.53
CA ALA A 152 -16.39 -6.35 -3.41
C ALA A 152 -17.50 -7.19 -2.78
N PRO A 153 -18.62 -7.47 -3.48
CA PRO A 153 -19.56 -8.48 -3.03
C PRO A 153 -18.68 -9.70 -2.75
N ARG A 154 -18.75 -10.19 -1.52
CA ARG A 154 -18.00 -11.35 -1.06
C ARG A 154 -18.22 -12.40 -2.14
N ARG A 155 -17.34 -12.42 -3.15
CA ARG A 155 -17.24 -13.54 -4.06
C ARG A 155 -17.08 -14.68 -3.09
N ALA A 156 -18.16 -15.44 -2.93
CA ALA A 156 -18.11 -16.66 -2.17
C ALA A 156 -16.77 -17.25 -2.57
N SER A 157 -15.85 -17.34 -1.64
CA SER A 157 -14.59 -17.99 -1.85
C SER A 157 -14.98 -19.19 -2.67
N ARG A 158 -14.53 -19.27 -3.93
CA ARG A 158 -14.68 -20.52 -4.66
C ARG A 158 -14.07 -21.49 -3.68
N PRO A 159 -14.89 -22.36 -3.08
CA PRO A 159 -14.35 -23.28 -2.13
C PRO A 159 -13.25 -23.99 -2.90
N GLN A 160 -12.16 -24.36 -2.24
CA GLN A 160 -11.19 -25.33 -2.76
C GLN A 160 -11.87 -26.67 -3.08
N THR A 161 -13.17 -26.73 -2.98
CA THR A 161 -14.13 -27.73 -3.45
C THR A 161 -13.89 -28.19 -4.89
N GLY A 162 -13.18 -27.45 -5.74
CA GLY A 162 -12.88 -27.89 -7.08
C GLY A 162 -11.96 -29.12 -7.11
N LEU A 163 -10.92 -29.17 -6.28
CA LEU A 163 -10.03 -30.33 -6.16
C LEU A 163 -10.69 -31.42 -5.31
N ILE A 164 -11.26 -31.07 -4.16
CA ILE A 164 -11.99 -31.99 -3.28
C ILE A 164 -13.17 -32.62 -4.05
N ASN A 165 -13.93 -31.86 -4.85
CA ASN A 165 -15.01 -32.39 -5.67
C ASN A 165 -14.49 -33.32 -6.80
N ARG A 166 -13.33 -33.06 -7.39
CA ARG A 166 -12.72 -33.94 -8.39
C ARG A 166 -12.25 -35.24 -7.75
N HIS A 167 -11.54 -35.17 -6.61
CA HIS A 167 -11.10 -36.36 -5.88
C HIS A 167 -12.29 -37.17 -5.38
N ARG A 168 -13.34 -36.52 -4.88
CA ARG A 168 -14.59 -37.17 -4.47
C ARG A 168 -15.28 -37.86 -5.65
N ALA A 169 -15.30 -37.23 -6.82
CA ALA A 169 -15.87 -37.84 -8.03
C ALA A 169 -15.06 -39.07 -8.48
N VAL A 170 -13.71 -39.01 -8.38
CA VAL A 170 -12.85 -40.16 -8.68
C VAL A 170 -13.11 -41.31 -7.70
N VAL A 171 -13.18 -41.06 -6.40
CA VAL A 171 -13.44 -42.11 -5.40
C VAL A 171 -14.84 -42.73 -5.62
N ILE A 172 -15.86 -41.93 -5.91
CA ILE A 172 -17.22 -42.43 -6.23
C ILE A 172 -17.19 -43.29 -7.50
N LEU A 173 -16.46 -42.86 -8.53
CA LEU A 173 -16.34 -43.65 -9.78
C LEU A 173 -15.65 -45.00 -9.53
N LEU A 174 -14.63 -45.03 -8.68
CA LEU A 174 -13.92 -46.26 -8.31
C LEU A 174 -14.79 -47.20 -7.47
N LEU A 175 -15.65 -46.67 -6.61
CA LEU A 175 -16.63 -47.45 -5.85
C LEU A 175 -17.68 -48.09 -6.80
N ALA A 176 -18.05 -47.37 -7.85
CA ALA A 176 -18.97 -47.87 -8.86
C ALA A 176 -18.33 -48.89 -9.83
N HIS A 177 -17.00 -48.79 -10.02
CA HIS A 177 -16.24 -49.61 -10.95
C HIS A 177 -14.89 -50.10 -10.33
N PRO A 178 -14.93 -51.08 -9.41
CA PRO A 178 -13.72 -51.55 -8.68
C PRO A 178 -12.60 -52.07 -9.58
N SER A 179 -12.93 -52.58 -10.74
CA SER A 179 -11.97 -53.05 -11.76
C SER A 179 -11.01 -51.94 -12.24
N LEU A 180 -11.40 -50.69 -12.14
CA LEU A 180 -10.55 -49.52 -12.47
C LEU A 180 -9.44 -49.30 -11.44
N VAL A 181 -9.57 -49.80 -10.21
CA VAL A 181 -8.57 -49.68 -9.15
C VAL A 181 -7.33 -50.46 -9.55
N SER A 182 -7.46 -51.70 -10.02
CA SER A 182 -6.36 -52.53 -10.47
C SER A 182 -5.60 -51.93 -11.66
N ALA A 183 -6.36 -51.35 -12.62
CA ALA A 183 -5.80 -50.69 -13.80
C ALA A 183 -5.04 -49.39 -13.51
N ASN A 184 -5.35 -48.71 -12.40
CA ASN A 184 -4.80 -47.38 -12.07
C ASN A 184 -4.17 -47.32 -10.68
N PHE A 185 -3.70 -48.45 -10.18
CA PHE A 185 -3.21 -48.61 -8.79
C PHE A 185 -2.11 -47.63 -8.40
N GLU A 186 -1.09 -47.45 -9.24
CA GLU A 186 0.02 -46.54 -8.98
C GLU A 186 -0.44 -45.06 -8.94
N ALA A 187 -1.33 -44.70 -9.85
CA ALA A 187 -1.87 -43.31 -9.88
C ALA A 187 -2.71 -43.01 -8.64
N LEU A 188 -3.45 -44.00 -8.12
CA LEU A 188 -4.25 -43.87 -6.92
C LEU A 188 -3.42 -43.74 -5.65
N LEU A 189 -2.27 -44.39 -5.57
CA LEU A 189 -1.32 -44.23 -4.44
C LEU A 189 -0.74 -42.83 -4.37
N LEU A 190 -0.54 -42.16 -5.52
CA LEU A 190 0.04 -40.83 -5.62
C LEU A 190 -1.05 -39.73 -5.47
N LEU A 191 -2.31 -40.08 -5.47
CA LEU A 191 -3.41 -39.11 -5.36
C LEU A 191 -3.57 -38.68 -3.90
N ASP A 192 -3.20 -37.46 -3.59
CA ASP A 192 -3.44 -36.81 -2.28
C ASP A 192 -4.71 -35.95 -2.39
N SER A 193 -5.75 -36.33 -1.65
CA SER A 193 -7.03 -35.62 -1.66
C SER A 193 -7.08 -34.44 -0.69
N GLY A 194 -6.15 -34.36 0.27
CA GLY A 194 -6.17 -33.37 1.35
C GLY A 194 -7.37 -33.47 2.30
N ASP A 195 -8.20 -34.51 2.14
CA ASP A 195 -9.38 -34.81 2.96
C ASP A 195 -9.23 -36.17 3.63
N GLN A 196 -9.18 -36.19 4.96
CA GLN A 196 -8.93 -37.40 5.75
C GLN A 196 -9.99 -38.48 5.54
N THR A 197 -11.24 -38.10 5.27
CA THR A 197 -12.34 -39.02 5.00
C THR A 197 -12.19 -39.70 3.65
N LEU A 198 -11.83 -38.91 2.61
CA LEU A 198 -11.59 -39.44 1.26
C LEU A 198 -10.34 -40.33 1.22
N GLU A 199 -9.31 -39.99 1.97
CA GLU A 199 -8.09 -40.82 2.12
C GLU A 199 -8.40 -42.16 2.77
N SER A 200 -9.20 -42.16 3.84
CA SER A 200 -9.62 -43.39 4.51
C SER A 200 -10.45 -44.29 3.58
N LEU A 201 -11.35 -43.69 2.80
CA LEU A 201 -12.20 -44.41 1.86
C LEU A 201 -11.40 -45.00 0.68
N LYS A 202 -10.45 -44.21 0.14
CA LYS A 202 -9.51 -44.65 -0.90
C LYS A 202 -8.69 -45.84 -0.42
N LYS A 203 -8.14 -45.78 0.79
CA LYS A 203 -7.36 -46.86 1.39
C LYS A 203 -8.19 -48.11 1.58
N ALA A 204 -9.39 -48.01 2.12
CA ALA A 204 -10.31 -49.13 2.29
C ALA A 204 -10.67 -49.80 0.97
N LEU A 205 -10.89 -49.02 -0.09
CA LEU A 205 -11.18 -49.54 -1.42
C LEU A 205 -9.98 -50.25 -2.03
N ILE A 206 -8.79 -49.69 -1.90
CA ILE A 206 -7.56 -50.35 -2.36
C ILE A 206 -7.32 -51.68 -1.62
N ASP A 207 -7.49 -51.71 -0.30
CA ASP A 207 -7.34 -52.90 0.52
C ASP A 207 -8.37 -53.98 0.15
N ALA A 208 -9.62 -53.57 -0.18
CA ALA A 208 -10.67 -54.47 -0.61
C ALA A 208 -10.33 -55.15 -1.97
N VAL A 209 -9.90 -54.37 -2.96
CA VAL A 209 -9.53 -54.88 -4.29
C VAL A 209 -8.27 -55.76 -4.27
N ILE A 210 -7.33 -55.47 -3.36
CA ILE A 210 -6.14 -56.34 -3.17
C ILE A 210 -6.56 -57.72 -2.61
N ARG A 211 -7.60 -57.76 -1.74
CA ARG A 211 -8.09 -59.04 -1.16
C ARG A 211 -8.90 -59.84 -2.14
N ASP A 212 -9.71 -59.15 -2.95
CA ASP A 212 -10.55 -59.77 -3.97
C ASP A 212 -10.47 -58.98 -5.28
N PRO A 213 -9.59 -59.40 -6.24
CA PRO A 213 -9.42 -58.75 -7.53
C PRO A 213 -10.66 -58.74 -8.42
N ASP A 214 -11.59 -59.68 -8.20
CA ASP A 214 -12.85 -59.83 -8.94
C ASP A 214 -14.01 -59.12 -8.22
N LEU A 215 -13.74 -58.22 -7.26
CA LEU A 215 -14.75 -57.50 -6.48
C LEU A 215 -15.71 -56.75 -7.40
N ASP A 216 -17.00 -57.02 -7.29
CA ASP A 216 -18.05 -56.32 -8.02
C ASP A 216 -18.62 -55.14 -7.19
N ALA A 217 -19.12 -54.10 -7.87
CA ALA A 217 -19.75 -52.95 -7.25
C ALA A 217 -20.94 -53.33 -6.35
N ALA A 218 -21.62 -54.44 -6.63
CA ALA A 218 -22.72 -54.97 -5.82
C ALA A 218 -22.26 -55.49 -4.44
N ALA A 219 -21.02 -56.01 -4.36
CA ALA A 219 -20.45 -56.56 -3.12
C ALA A 219 -19.96 -55.45 -2.15
N ILE A 220 -19.59 -54.26 -2.65
CA ILE A 220 -19.14 -53.13 -1.85
C ILE A 220 -20.26 -52.52 -0.98
N ASN A 221 -21.52 -52.62 -1.42
CA ASN A 221 -22.67 -52.06 -0.69
C ASN A 221 -23.12 -52.90 0.51
N TYR A 222 -22.48 -54.03 0.81
CA TYR A 222 -22.83 -54.93 1.91
C TYR A 222 -21.83 -54.96 3.08
N HIS A 223 -20.80 -54.11 3.04
CA HIS A 223 -19.83 -53.94 4.11
C HIS A 223 -19.74 -52.45 4.47
#